data_a72f7ff864b1d97240a416629bf8f2fd
#
_entry.id   a72f7ff864b1d97240a416629bf8f2fd
#
_cell.length_a   1.000
_cell.length_b   1.000
_cell.length_c   1.000
_cell.angle_alpha   90.00
_cell.angle_beta   90.00
_cell.angle_gamma   90.00
#
_symmetry.space_group_name_H-M   'P 1'
#
loop_
_entity.id
_entity.type
_entity.pdbx_description
1 polymer ?
#
loop_
_entity_poly.entity_id
_entity_poly.type
_entity_poly.pdbx_seq_one_letter_code
_entity_poly.pdbx_strand_id
1 'polypeptide(L)'
;MAQSFDFYYDFESPFAYLAATQLPALCDRTGAVCRYRPIFLAGLMKATGNRPPGEVPNKGRYLMQELQLWRKAFDVPLEWPVHFPLGELRPIRAAVYAFGESERAGVAFTQALYRAHWGERKDARSDAVVQAAAEAAGLDFAALQAAVQDPALKERLKAETEEAGGRGAFGVPTFFVGEQMLWGVDKLPWLEALLLGKPLTLPRCG
;
A
#
# COMPACT_ATOMS: atom_id res chain seq x y z
N MET A 1 7.16 -12.92 -21.81
CA MET A 1 7.45 -11.71 -21.02
C MET A 1 6.92 -11.95 -19.62
N ALA A 2 7.64 -11.51 -18.59
CA ALA A 2 7.13 -11.59 -17.22
C ALA A 2 5.81 -10.81 -17.11
N GLN A 3 4.80 -11.39 -16.46
CA GLN A 3 3.57 -10.67 -16.19
C GLN A 3 3.83 -9.54 -15.19
N SER A 4 3.08 -8.45 -15.27
CA SER A 4 3.16 -7.36 -14.30
C SER A 4 1.78 -7.04 -13.77
N PHE A 5 1.75 -6.51 -12.54
CA PHE A 5 0.53 -6.04 -11.91
C PHE A 5 0.78 -4.73 -11.15
N ASP A 6 -0.24 -3.90 -11.05
CA ASP A 6 -0.20 -2.68 -10.25
C ASP A 6 -0.70 -2.98 -8.84
N PHE A 7 -0.03 -2.41 -7.82
CA PHE A 7 -0.43 -2.42 -6.43
C PHE A 7 -0.65 -0.99 -5.94
N TYR A 8 -1.91 -0.58 -5.86
CA TYR A 8 -2.31 0.72 -5.32
C TYR A 8 -2.40 0.68 -3.80
N TYR A 9 -1.75 1.63 -3.14
CA TYR A 9 -1.62 1.65 -1.69
C TYR A 9 -1.52 3.07 -1.11
N ASP A 10 -1.78 3.19 0.20
CA ASP A 10 -1.51 4.35 1.03
C ASP A 10 -1.10 3.87 2.43
N PHE A 11 -0.22 4.61 3.10
CA PHE A 11 0.24 4.29 4.46
C PHE A 11 -0.86 4.33 5.51
N GLU A 12 -2.00 4.96 5.22
CA GLU A 12 -3.20 4.91 6.07
C GLU A 12 -3.81 3.51 6.21
N SER A 13 -3.52 2.58 5.29
CA SER A 13 -4.18 1.28 5.27
C SER A 13 -3.35 0.16 5.89
N PRO A 14 -3.79 -0.40 7.04
CA PRO A 14 -3.17 -1.59 7.61
C PRO A 14 -3.29 -2.83 6.70
N PHE A 15 -4.36 -2.94 5.92
CA PHE A 15 -4.52 -4.03 4.97
C PHE A 15 -3.57 -3.91 3.78
N ALA A 16 -3.23 -2.67 3.36
CA ALA A 16 -2.22 -2.46 2.34
C ALA A 16 -0.80 -2.75 2.88
N TYR A 17 -0.52 -2.44 4.15
CA TYR A 17 0.70 -2.90 4.83
C TYR A 17 0.80 -4.43 4.81
N LEU A 18 -0.24 -5.13 5.30
CA LEU A 18 -0.27 -6.59 5.30
C LEU A 18 -0.05 -7.18 3.91
N ALA A 19 -0.71 -6.62 2.89
CA ALA A 19 -0.49 -7.03 1.51
C ALA A 19 0.97 -6.80 1.07
N ALA A 20 1.52 -5.60 1.32
CA ALA A 20 2.88 -5.25 0.94
C ALA A 20 3.94 -6.21 1.51
N THR A 21 3.72 -6.77 2.71
CA THR A 21 4.63 -7.77 3.30
C THR A 21 4.67 -9.08 2.52
N GLN A 22 3.62 -9.41 1.76
CA GLN A 22 3.49 -10.67 1.01
C GLN A 22 3.95 -10.57 -0.45
N LEU A 23 4.02 -9.33 -1.00
CA LEU A 23 4.31 -9.12 -2.41
C LEU A 23 5.68 -9.63 -2.86
N PRO A 24 6.79 -9.48 -2.10
CA PRO A 24 8.08 -10.03 -2.52
C PRO A 24 8.02 -11.53 -2.78
N ALA A 25 7.53 -12.30 -1.80
CA ALA A 25 7.41 -13.75 -1.93
C ALA A 25 6.41 -14.17 -3.02
N LEU A 26 5.36 -13.38 -3.26
CA LEU A 26 4.41 -13.62 -4.35
C LEU A 26 5.10 -13.40 -5.72
N CYS A 27 5.86 -12.33 -5.87
CA CYS A 27 6.63 -12.07 -7.08
C CYS A 27 7.66 -13.17 -7.35
N ASP A 28 8.37 -13.64 -6.31
CA ASP A 28 9.34 -14.74 -6.44
C ASP A 28 8.66 -16.03 -6.93
N ARG A 29 7.47 -16.38 -6.40
CA ARG A 29 6.75 -17.59 -6.81
C ARG A 29 6.13 -17.52 -8.20
N THR A 30 5.73 -16.32 -8.63
CA THR A 30 5.03 -16.13 -9.91
C THR A 30 5.93 -15.68 -11.05
N GLY A 31 7.12 -15.15 -10.74
CA GLY A 31 7.98 -14.47 -11.69
C GLY A 31 7.40 -13.13 -12.19
N ALA A 32 6.35 -12.62 -11.53
CA ALA A 32 5.70 -11.38 -11.93
C ALA A 32 6.40 -10.15 -11.34
N VAL A 33 6.20 -9.00 -11.99
CA VAL A 33 6.72 -7.71 -11.54
C VAL A 33 5.59 -6.90 -10.90
N CYS A 34 5.74 -6.54 -9.63
CA CYS A 34 4.82 -5.65 -8.93
C CYS A 34 5.21 -4.18 -9.17
N ARG A 35 4.31 -3.38 -9.72
CA ARG A 35 4.44 -1.93 -9.82
C ARG A 35 3.70 -1.29 -8.67
N TYR A 36 4.42 -0.73 -7.72
CA TYR A 36 3.86 -0.02 -6.58
C TYR A 36 3.34 1.36 -7.02
N ARG A 37 2.10 1.65 -6.69
CA ARG A 37 1.38 2.89 -7.09
C ARG A 37 0.89 3.61 -5.85
N PRO A 38 1.69 4.52 -5.26
CA PRO A 38 1.26 5.31 -4.11
C PRO A 38 0.13 6.27 -4.50
N ILE A 39 -0.96 6.27 -3.74
CA ILE A 39 -2.12 7.13 -3.97
C ILE A 39 -2.58 7.82 -2.68
N PHE A 40 -3.37 8.86 -2.81
CA PHE A 40 -4.03 9.52 -1.68
C PHE A 40 -5.39 8.86 -1.40
N LEU A 41 -5.45 7.96 -0.40
CA LEU A 41 -6.63 7.15 -0.10
C LEU A 41 -7.86 7.99 0.25
N ALA A 42 -7.73 9.01 1.10
CA ALA A 42 -8.87 9.84 1.46
C ALA A 42 -9.43 10.63 0.26
N GLY A 43 -8.56 11.06 -0.66
CA GLY A 43 -8.97 11.68 -1.92
C GLY A 43 -9.72 10.71 -2.82
N LEU A 44 -9.19 9.49 -2.98
CA LEU A 44 -9.85 8.43 -3.75
C LEU A 44 -11.23 8.10 -3.17
N MET A 45 -11.33 7.88 -1.85
CA MET A 45 -12.61 7.60 -1.20
C MET A 45 -13.62 8.71 -1.41
N LYS A 46 -13.20 9.97 -1.26
CA LYS A 46 -14.07 11.13 -1.51
C LYS A 46 -14.58 11.19 -2.95
N ALA A 47 -13.69 10.95 -3.92
CA ALA A 47 -14.03 11.00 -5.35
C ALA A 47 -15.00 9.88 -5.76
N THR A 48 -14.91 8.72 -5.12
CA THR A 48 -15.73 7.54 -5.44
C THR A 48 -16.97 7.37 -4.55
N GLY A 49 -17.20 8.30 -3.61
CA GLY A 49 -18.32 8.20 -2.64
C GLY A 49 -18.14 7.11 -1.58
N ASN A 50 -16.93 6.52 -1.49
CA ASN A 50 -16.61 5.55 -0.44
C ASN A 50 -16.29 6.26 0.88
N ARG A 51 -16.34 5.52 1.99
CA ARG A 51 -16.05 6.03 3.35
C ARG A 51 -15.18 5.05 4.11
N PRO A 52 -14.35 5.53 5.07
CA PRO A 52 -13.60 4.65 5.95
C PRO A 52 -14.55 3.71 6.70
N PRO A 53 -14.32 2.40 6.65
CA PRO A 53 -15.22 1.44 7.30
C PRO A 53 -15.25 1.61 8.83
N GLY A 54 -14.24 2.24 9.42
CA GLY A 54 -14.23 2.61 10.85
C GLY A 54 -15.28 3.62 11.26
N GLU A 55 -15.88 4.39 10.34
CA GLU A 55 -16.99 5.29 10.62
C GLU A 55 -18.28 4.54 11.02
N VAL A 56 -18.38 3.26 10.69
CA VAL A 56 -19.48 2.40 11.14
C VAL A 56 -18.98 1.56 12.32
N PRO A 57 -19.47 1.75 13.56
CA PRO A 57 -18.87 1.14 14.77
C PRO A 57 -18.72 -0.38 14.70
N ASN A 58 -19.72 -1.08 14.17
CA ASN A 58 -19.67 -2.54 14.04
C ASN A 58 -18.63 -2.98 13.00
N LYS A 59 -18.49 -2.27 11.88
CA LYS A 59 -17.44 -2.55 10.88
C LYS A 59 -16.06 -2.27 11.46
N GLY A 60 -15.88 -1.17 12.19
CA GLY A 60 -14.61 -0.84 12.85
C GLY A 60 -14.17 -1.94 13.82
N ARG A 61 -15.09 -2.45 14.66
CA ARG A 61 -14.79 -3.59 15.56
C ARG A 61 -14.41 -4.84 14.79
N TYR A 62 -15.13 -5.17 13.73
CA TYR A 62 -14.81 -6.33 12.89
C TYR A 62 -13.44 -6.21 12.23
N LEU A 63 -13.11 -5.03 11.69
CA LEU A 63 -11.80 -4.78 11.08
C LEU A 63 -10.65 -5.04 12.05
N MET A 64 -10.79 -4.64 13.32
CA MET A 64 -9.76 -4.90 14.32
C MET A 64 -9.56 -6.41 14.56
N GLN A 65 -10.64 -7.20 14.52
CA GLN A 65 -10.56 -8.66 14.60
C GLN A 65 -9.91 -9.26 13.36
N GLU A 66 -10.33 -8.81 12.18
CA GLU A 66 -9.81 -9.27 10.89
C GLU A 66 -8.30 -9.00 10.75
N LEU A 67 -7.84 -7.81 11.16
CA LEU A 67 -6.41 -7.47 11.19
C LEU A 67 -5.61 -8.45 12.05
N GLN A 68 -6.14 -8.87 13.20
CA GLN A 68 -5.46 -9.87 14.04
C GLN A 68 -5.42 -11.28 13.40
N LEU A 69 -6.44 -11.64 12.61
CA LEU A 69 -6.43 -12.90 11.86
C LEU A 69 -5.35 -12.87 10.76
N TRP A 70 -5.32 -11.80 9.97
CA TRP A 70 -4.31 -11.65 8.90
C TRP A 70 -2.89 -11.52 9.44
N ARG A 71 -2.68 -10.76 10.52
CA ARG A 71 -1.38 -10.67 11.20
C ARG A 71 -0.84 -12.05 11.56
N LYS A 72 -1.69 -12.90 12.15
CA LYS A 72 -1.32 -14.27 12.53
C LYS A 72 -1.09 -15.16 11.30
N ALA A 73 -1.97 -15.07 10.30
CA ALA A 73 -1.88 -15.89 9.09
C ALA A 73 -0.60 -15.60 8.28
N PHE A 74 -0.14 -14.36 8.28
CA PHE A 74 1.07 -13.93 7.56
C PHE A 74 2.33 -13.95 8.41
N ASP A 75 2.19 -14.18 9.72
CA ASP A 75 3.28 -14.13 10.71
C ASP A 75 4.08 -12.82 10.61
N VAL A 76 3.37 -11.69 10.64
CA VAL A 76 3.98 -10.35 10.54
C VAL A 76 3.63 -9.50 11.76
N PRO A 77 4.55 -8.62 12.22
CA PRO A 77 4.22 -7.66 13.26
C PRO A 77 3.16 -6.68 12.77
N LEU A 78 2.17 -6.42 13.61
CA LEU A 78 1.16 -5.38 13.37
C LEU A 78 0.82 -4.74 14.71
N GLU A 79 1.19 -3.48 14.84
CA GLU A 79 0.92 -2.65 16.01
C GLU A 79 0.10 -1.43 15.60
N TRP A 80 -0.91 -1.06 16.42
CA TRP A 80 -1.70 0.13 16.12
C TRP A 80 -0.84 1.39 16.29
N PRO A 81 -0.75 2.27 15.28
CA PRO A 81 0.11 3.44 15.31
C PRO A 81 -0.23 4.39 16.46
N VAL A 82 0.77 5.16 16.92
CA VAL A 82 0.57 6.20 17.95
C VAL A 82 -0.40 7.28 17.46
N HIS A 83 -0.33 7.59 16.17
CA HIS A 83 -1.21 8.55 15.51
C HIS A 83 -1.92 7.88 14.34
N PHE A 84 -3.24 7.82 14.43
CA PHE A 84 -4.12 7.33 13.37
C PHE A 84 -5.43 8.12 13.40
N PRO A 85 -5.93 8.60 12.28
CA PRO A 85 -5.28 8.61 10.95
C PRO A 85 -4.01 9.46 10.91
N LEU A 86 -3.13 9.23 9.90
CA LEU A 86 -1.91 10.04 9.71
C LEU A 86 -2.25 11.51 9.50
N GLY A 87 -3.32 11.79 8.76
CA GLY A 87 -3.85 13.13 8.58
C GLY A 87 -2.96 14.08 7.76
N GLU A 88 -1.88 13.56 7.17
CA GLU A 88 -0.98 14.34 6.32
C GLU A 88 -0.47 13.55 5.11
N LEU A 89 -0.11 14.29 4.04
CA LEU A 89 0.30 13.69 2.76
C LEU A 89 1.82 13.51 2.63
N ARG A 90 2.61 13.96 3.60
CA ARG A 90 4.08 13.88 3.50
C ARG A 90 4.60 12.46 3.31
N PRO A 91 4.15 11.45 4.07
CA PRO A 91 4.61 10.08 3.90
C PRO A 91 4.36 9.53 2.49
N ILE A 92 3.16 9.74 1.96
CA ILE A 92 2.82 9.22 0.63
C ILE A 92 3.49 10.02 -0.49
N ARG A 93 3.69 11.33 -0.33
CA ARG A 93 4.48 12.16 -1.26
C ARG A 93 5.95 11.73 -1.28
N ALA A 94 6.52 11.40 -0.12
CA ALA A 94 7.87 10.86 -0.02
C ALA A 94 8.01 9.54 -0.81
N ALA A 95 7.01 8.68 -0.78
CA ALA A 95 6.99 7.48 -1.63
C ALA A 95 6.94 7.83 -3.12
N VAL A 96 6.10 8.79 -3.54
CA VAL A 96 6.07 9.27 -4.94
C VAL A 96 7.44 9.80 -5.38
N TYR A 97 8.15 10.55 -4.52
CA TYR A 97 9.51 10.99 -4.77
C TYR A 97 10.44 9.80 -4.95
N ALA A 98 10.43 8.86 -4.00
CA ALA A 98 11.30 7.68 -4.03
C ALA A 98 11.15 6.84 -5.31
N PHE A 99 9.91 6.67 -5.81
CA PHE A 99 9.65 6.05 -7.11
C PHE A 99 10.08 6.91 -8.29
N GLY A 100 10.17 8.22 -8.13
CA GLY A 100 10.77 9.12 -9.11
C GLY A 100 12.26 8.89 -9.30
N GLU A 101 12.96 8.51 -8.23
CA GLU A 101 14.40 8.21 -8.28
C GLU A 101 14.65 6.81 -8.89
N SER A 102 13.96 5.79 -8.42
CA SER A 102 13.97 4.45 -9.00
C SER A 102 12.91 3.54 -8.38
N GLU A 103 12.48 2.50 -9.11
CA GLU A 103 11.60 1.44 -8.56
C GLU A 103 12.19 0.81 -7.30
N ARG A 104 13.50 0.54 -7.29
CA ARG A 104 14.20 -0.05 -6.15
C ARG A 104 14.11 0.87 -4.92
N ALA A 105 14.38 2.16 -5.08
CA ALA A 105 14.30 3.12 -3.99
C ALA A 105 12.86 3.25 -3.48
N GLY A 106 11.88 3.34 -4.38
CA GLY A 106 10.46 3.41 -4.04
C GLY A 106 9.99 2.22 -3.23
N VAL A 107 10.31 0.99 -3.67
CA VAL A 107 9.96 -0.24 -2.93
C VAL A 107 10.64 -0.27 -1.57
N ALA A 108 11.95 0.02 -1.50
CA ALA A 108 12.71 0.00 -0.25
C ALA A 108 12.16 1.02 0.75
N PHE A 109 11.90 2.26 0.31
CA PHE A 109 11.28 3.31 1.13
C PHE A 109 9.90 2.88 1.65
N THR A 110 9.06 2.37 0.76
CA THR A 110 7.69 1.93 1.11
C THR A 110 7.71 0.83 2.17
N GLN A 111 8.54 -0.20 1.98
CA GLN A 111 8.66 -1.31 2.93
C GLN A 111 9.20 -0.85 4.28
N ALA A 112 10.23 0.03 4.28
CA ALA A 112 10.81 0.58 5.50
C ALA A 112 9.80 1.42 6.29
N LEU A 113 9.08 2.32 5.60
CA LEU A 113 8.10 3.19 6.25
C LEU A 113 6.87 2.42 6.75
N TYR A 114 6.37 1.45 5.99
CA TYR A 114 5.30 0.56 6.43
C TYR A 114 5.69 -0.22 7.68
N ARG A 115 6.89 -0.81 7.69
CA ARG A 115 7.41 -1.54 8.85
C ARG A 115 7.50 -0.63 10.07
N ALA A 116 8.06 0.56 9.91
CA ALA A 116 8.16 1.53 11.01
C ALA A 116 6.78 1.90 11.57
N HIS A 117 5.81 2.21 10.68
CA HIS A 117 4.50 2.70 11.08
C HIS A 117 3.61 1.60 11.67
N TRP A 118 3.38 0.52 10.91
CA TRP A 118 2.45 -0.55 11.28
C TRP A 118 3.11 -1.71 12.02
N GLY A 119 4.40 -1.97 11.79
CA GLY A 119 5.12 -3.06 12.43
C GLY A 119 5.77 -2.68 13.76
N GLU A 120 6.26 -1.44 13.87
CA GLU A 120 7.05 -0.99 15.02
C GLU A 120 6.37 0.16 15.79
N ARG A 121 5.15 0.53 15.43
CA ARG A 121 4.36 1.58 16.08
C ARG A 121 5.04 2.96 16.09
N LYS A 122 5.90 3.25 15.11
CA LYS A 122 6.56 4.54 14.97
C LYS A 122 5.66 5.55 14.27
N ASP A 123 5.84 6.83 14.56
CA ASP A 123 5.09 7.90 13.91
C ASP A 123 5.68 8.20 12.52
N ALA A 124 5.00 7.77 11.45
CA ALA A 124 5.43 8.02 10.07
C ALA A 124 5.44 9.51 9.68
N ARG A 125 4.92 10.40 10.53
CA ARG A 125 5.01 11.86 10.35
C ARG A 125 6.30 12.44 10.90
N SER A 126 7.02 11.70 11.73
CA SER A 126 8.28 12.14 12.33
C SER A 126 9.41 12.21 11.30
N ASP A 127 10.17 13.30 11.30
CA ASP A 127 11.35 13.45 10.45
C ASP A 127 12.34 12.30 10.63
N ALA A 128 12.59 11.89 11.86
CA ALA A 128 13.51 10.80 12.16
C ALA A 128 13.06 9.46 11.54
N VAL A 129 11.75 9.19 11.51
CA VAL A 129 11.20 7.96 10.92
C VAL A 129 11.26 8.00 9.39
N VAL A 130 10.89 9.15 8.79
CA VAL A 130 10.97 9.33 7.33
C VAL A 130 12.43 9.32 6.87
N GLN A 131 13.33 9.96 7.62
CA GLN A 131 14.77 9.93 7.35
C GLN A 131 15.32 8.50 7.37
N ALA A 132 15.03 7.72 8.40
CA ALA A 132 15.48 6.33 8.49
C ALA A 132 14.97 5.48 7.31
N ALA A 133 13.74 5.71 6.85
CA ALA A 133 13.20 5.05 5.67
C ALA A 133 13.89 5.52 4.38
N ALA A 134 14.23 6.82 4.26
CA ALA A 134 14.97 7.36 3.13
C ALA A 134 16.40 6.78 3.07
N GLU A 135 17.09 6.73 4.20
CA GLU A 135 18.43 6.14 4.30
C GLU A 135 18.44 4.65 3.93
N ALA A 136 17.44 3.88 4.39
CA ALA A 136 17.26 2.48 4.02
C ALA A 136 17.03 2.28 2.51
N ALA A 137 16.47 3.29 1.85
CA ALA A 137 16.24 3.33 0.40
C ALA A 137 17.44 3.90 -0.39
N GLY A 138 18.48 4.39 0.29
CA GLY A 138 19.63 5.05 -0.35
C GLY A 138 19.32 6.45 -0.88
N LEU A 139 18.31 7.12 -0.29
CA LEU A 139 17.88 8.45 -0.70
C LEU A 139 18.48 9.54 0.20
N ASP A 140 18.77 10.71 -0.39
CA ASP A 140 19.11 11.91 0.35
C ASP A 140 17.86 12.49 1.02
N PHE A 141 17.89 12.59 2.35
CA PHE A 141 16.74 13.08 3.12
C PHE A 141 16.46 14.56 2.90
N ALA A 142 17.48 15.40 2.70
CA ALA A 142 17.28 16.81 2.44
C ALA A 142 16.61 17.05 1.07
N ALA A 143 17.04 16.31 0.05
CA ALA A 143 16.39 16.32 -1.26
C ALA A 143 14.93 15.84 -1.18
N LEU A 144 14.65 14.77 -0.43
CA LEU A 144 13.30 14.28 -0.19
C LEU A 144 12.43 15.33 0.50
N GLN A 145 12.95 15.99 1.56
CA GLN A 145 12.21 17.06 2.26
C GLN A 145 11.86 18.24 1.34
N ALA A 146 12.78 18.64 0.47
CA ALA A 146 12.51 19.67 -0.52
C ALA A 146 11.45 19.22 -1.54
N ALA A 147 11.57 17.99 -2.07
CA ALA A 147 10.69 17.45 -3.09
C ALA A 147 9.23 17.29 -2.61
N VAL A 148 8.98 16.91 -1.36
CA VAL A 148 7.60 16.75 -0.85
C VAL A 148 6.81 18.06 -0.80
N GLN A 149 7.50 19.22 -0.89
CA GLN A 149 6.87 20.54 -1.00
C GLN A 149 6.62 20.96 -2.45
N ASP A 150 7.28 20.30 -3.41
CA ASP A 150 7.18 20.65 -4.83
C ASP A 150 5.73 20.48 -5.35
N PRO A 151 5.14 21.52 -5.97
CA PRO A 151 3.86 21.41 -6.63
C PRO A 151 3.78 20.29 -7.68
N ALA A 152 4.85 20.06 -8.43
CA ALA A 152 4.88 19.00 -9.44
C ALA A 152 4.70 17.60 -8.81
N LEU A 153 5.31 17.35 -7.63
CA LEU A 153 5.15 16.09 -6.91
C LEU A 153 3.71 15.93 -6.38
N LYS A 154 3.08 17.04 -5.98
CA LYS A 154 1.67 17.05 -5.54
C LYS A 154 0.74 16.68 -6.67
N GLU A 155 0.97 17.24 -7.87
CA GLU A 155 0.19 16.90 -9.05
C GLU A 155 0.40 15.44 -9.50
N ARG A 156 1.62 14.89 -9.38
CA ARG A 156 1.87 13.47 -9.64
C ARG A 156 1.03 12.58 -8.73
N LEU A 157 1.04 12.81 -7.42
CA LEU A 157 0.22 12.04 -6.46
C LEU A 157 -1.28 12.15 -6.79
N LYS A 158 -1.73 13.34 -7.19
CA LYS A 158 -3.10 13.58 -7.61
C LYS A 158 -3.44 12.77 -8.86
N ALA A 159 -2.60 12.84 -9.89
CA ALA A 159 -2.79 12.10 -11.14
C ALA A 159 -2.85 10.57 -10.92
N GLU A 160 -1.95 10.01 -10.11
CA GLU A 160 -1.98 8.60 -9.73
C GLU A 160 -3.30 8.23 -9.01
N THR A 161 -3.79 9.11 -8.15
CA THR A 161 -5.06 8.89 -7.43
C THR A 161 -6.26 8.94 -8.38
N GLU A 162 -6.27 9.90 -9.31
CA GLU A 162 -7.31 10.03 -10.33
C GLU A 162 -7.29 8.87 -11.32
N GLU A 163 -6.10 8.39 -11.73
CA GLU A 163 -5.95 7.19 -12.56
C GLU A 163 -6.54 5.97 -11.85
N ALA A 164 -6.20 5.76 -10.58
CA ALA A 164 -6.74 4.65 -9.80
C ALA A 164 -8.28 4.68 -9.76
N GLY A 165 -8.87 5.85 -9.49
CA GLY A 165 -10.32 6.05 -9.49
C GLY A 165 -10.94 5.83 -10.88
N GLY A 166 -10.30 6.31 -11.93
CA GLY A 166 -10.74 6.12 -13.32
C GLY A 166 -10.74 4.65 -13.76
N ARG A 167 -9.84 3.84 -13.20
CA ARG A 167 -9.81 2.38 -13.39
C ARG A 167 -10.81 1.62 -12.50
N GLY A 168 -11.54 2.31 -11.64
CA GLY A 168 -12.57 1.72 -10.77
C GLY A 168 -12.11 1.42 -9.35
N ALA A 169 -10.88 1.78 -8.93
CA ALA A 169 -10.46 1.64 -7.55
C ALA A 169 -11.26 2.60 -6.64
N PHE A 170 -11.58 2.15 -5.44
CA PHE A 170 -12.35 2.87 -4.43
C PHE A 170 -11.77 2.77 -3.02
N GLY A 171 -10.67 2.07 -2.88
CA GLY A 171 -9.96 1.81 -1.63
C GLY A 171 -8.65 1.07 -1.87
N VAL A 172 -7.91 0.75 -0.82
CA VAL A 172 -6.63 0.02 -0.88
C VAL A 172 -6.58 -1.09 0.18
N PRO A 173 -5.80 -2.18 -0.02
CA PRO A 173 -5.02 -2.48 -1.22
C PRO A 173 -5.90 -2.77 -2.43
N THR A 174 -5.51 -2.25 -3.60
CA THR A 174 -6.13 -2.62 -4.87
C THR A 174 -5.04 -3.08 -5.83
N PHE A 175 -5.31 -4.18 -6.52
CA PHE A 175 -4.40 -4.75 -7.52
C PHE A 175 -5.06 -4.73 -8.89
N PHE A 176 -4.27 -4.52 -9.94
CA PHE A 176 -4.71 -4.68 -11.32
C PHE A 176 -3.77 -5.61 -12.08
N VAL A 177 -4.34 -6.63 -12.70
CA VAL A 177 -3.67 -7.49 -13.70
C VAL A 177 -4.32 -7.19 -15.04
N GLY A 178 -3.68 -6.37 -15.88
CA GLY A 178 -4.36 -5.76 -17.02
C GLY A 178 -5.56 -4.93 -16.56
N GLU A 179 -6.75 -5.23 -17.09
CA GLU A 179 -8.01 -4.58 -16.73
C GLU A 179 -8.71 -5.21 -15.51
N GLN A 180 -8.25 -6.37 -15.07
CA GLN A 180 -8.89 -7.08 -13.96
C GLN A 180 -8.48 -6.49 -12.61
N MET A 181 -9.46 -5.96 -11.88
CA MET A 181 -9.29 -5.40 -10.56
C MET A 181 -9.54 -6.45 -9.46
N LEU A 182 -8.69 -6.45 -8.45
CA LEU A 182 -8.85 -7.19 -7.20
C LEU A 182 -8.67 -6.21 -6.03
N TRP A 183 -9.64 -6.16 -5.13
CA TRP A 183 -9.59 -5.27 -3.96
C TRP A 183 -9.60 -6.07 -2.66
N GLY A 184 -8.63 -5.77 -1.79
CA GLY A 184 -8.50 -6.37 -0.45
C GLY A 184 -7.34 -7.35 -0.34
N VAL A 185 -6.81 -7.49 0.87
CA VAL A 185 -5.70 -8.40 1.20
C VAL A 185 -6.08 -9.88 0.99
N ASP A 186 -7.34 -10.19 1.17
CA ASP A 186 -7.93 -11.51 0.96
C ASP A 186 -7.91 -11.98 -0.51
N LYS A 187 -7.58 -11.08 -1.44
CA LYS A 187 -7.48 -11.38 -2.86
C LYS A 187 -6.07 -11.81 -3.31
N LEU A 188 -5.08 -11.86 -2.41
CA LEU A 188 -3.73 -12.31 -2.77
C LEU A 188 -3.69 -13.72 -3.39
N PRO A 189 -4.48 -14.73 -2.93
CA PRO A 189 -4.54 -16.02 -3.62
C PRO A 189 -5.13 -15.93 -5.04
N TRP A 190 -6.10 -15.02 -5.27
CA TRP A 190 -6.66 -14.77 -6.59
C TRP A 190 -5.64 -14.09 -7.51
N LEU A 191 -4.89 -13.13 -6.96
CA LEU A 191 -3.81 -12.46 -7.67
C LEU A 191 -2.76 -13.47 -8.13
N GLU A 192 -2.30 -14.35 -7.22
CA GLU A 192 -1.33 -15.38 -7.54
C GLU A 192 -1.84 -16.36 -8.62
N ALA A 193 -3.09 -16.81 -8.51
CA ALA A 193 -3.71 -17.68 -9.49
C ALA A 193 -3.78 -17.04 -10.89
N LEU A 194 -4.18 -15.76 -10.97
CA LEU A 194 -4.20 -15.01 -12.22
C LEU A 194 -2.81 -14.88 -12.86
N LEU A 195 -1.82 -14.51 -12.06
CA LEU A 195 -0.43 -14.34 -12.52
C LEU A 195 0.18 -15.65 -13.01
N LEU A 196 -0.25 -16.78 -12.47
CA LEU A 196 0.17 -18.11 -12.90
C LEU A 196 -0.68 -18.69 -14.06
N GLY A 197 -1.72 -17.97 -14.48
CA GLY A 197 -2.68 -18.49 -15.48
C GLY A 197 -3.42 -19.74 -15.01
N LYS A 198 -3.62 -19.90 -13.69
CA LYS A 198 -4.26 -21.07 -13.08
C LYS A 198 -5.65 -20.70 -12.54
N PRO A 199 -6.63 -21.61 -12.60
CA PRO A 199 -7.89 -21.39 -11.91
C PRO A 199 -7.66 -21.39 -10.39
N LEU A 200 -8.30 -20.46 -9.68
CA LEU A 200 -8.36 -20.56 -8.23
C LEU A 200 -9.28 -21.70 -7.82
N THR A 201 -8.73 -22.73 -7.21
CA THR A 201 -9.49 -23.82 -6.62
C THR A 201 -9.55 -23.61 -5.11
N LEU A 202 -10.74 -23.36 -4.61
CA LEU A 202 -10.99 -23.35 -3.16
C LEU A 202 -11.34 -24.77 -2.68
N PRO A 203 -10.95 -25.15 -1.45
CA PRO A 203 -11.42 -26.40 -0.85
C PRO A 203 -12.95 -26.44 -0.89
N ARG A 204 -13.52 -27.52 -1.40
CA ARG A 204 -14.98 -27.71 -1.31
C ARG A 204 -15.31 -28.08 0.14
N CYS A 205 -16.27 -27.38 0.71
CA CYS A 205 -16.88 -27.85 1.95
C CYS A 205 -17.58 -29.17 1.61
N GLY A 206 -17.08 -30.26 2.20
CA GLY A 206 -17.68 -31.59 2.12
C GLY A 206 -18.95 -31.65 2.96
#